data_b815e146ddfa26200476e405d41cdf20
#
_entry.id   b815e146ddfa26200476e405d41cdf20
#
_cell.length_a   1.000
_cell.length_b   1.000
_cell.length_c   1.000
_cell.angle_alpha   90.00
_cell.angle_beta   90.00
_cell.angle_gamma   90.00
#
_symmetry.space_group_name_H-M   'P 1'
#
loop_
_entity.id
_entity.type
_entity.pdbx_description
1 polymer ?
#
loop_
_entity_poly.entity_id
_entity_poly.type
_entity_poly.pdbx_seq_one_letter_code
_entity_poly.pdbx_strand_id
1 'polypeptide(L)'
;MNLNFLKYMAPAAVALGLGLGAASCADDLNQSSIDPQTESAANQDGYYDKIYGLLVLSGQQGATDKADISDDPGKNPFFRRMWEQQEFPTDECLWAWQNDPGQPEFLNFGWGSQHLFTRMLYNRIGYNITQCNFFHDHYKDLTDEVSQTRCAEVRFFRAMYYQYFLDFFGRAPFKDTFNDEKPKEILANDLFTYIEG
;
A
#
# COMPACT_ATOMS: atom_id res chain seq x y z
N MET A 1 -40.78 -12.29 -58.50
CA MET A 1 -39.83 -11.91 -57.47
C MET A 1 -38.53 -12.61 -57.79
N ASN A 2 -37.46 -11.86 -58.11
CA ASN A 2 -36.26 -12.37 -58.75
C ASN A 2 -35.37 -13.12 -57.72
N LEU A 3 -35.25 -14.43 -57.81
CA LEU A 3 -34.45 -15.28 -56.92
C LEU A 3 -32.96 -14.89 -56.91
N ASN A 4 -32.49 -14.17 -57.90
CA ASN A 4 -31.08 -13.69 -57.93
C ASN A 4 -30.78 -12.58 -56.95
N PHE A 5 -31.74 -11.81 -56.48
CA PHE A 5 -31.57 -10.75 -55.49
C PHE A 5 -31.30 -11.31 -54.12
N LEU A 6 -31.91 -12.45 -53.75
CA LEU A 6 -31.69 -13.11 -52.47
C LEU A 6 -30.27 -13.71 -52.33
N LYS A 7 -29.65 -14.13 -53.44
CA LYS A 7 -28.29 -14.70 -53.42
C LYS A 7 -27.19 -13.71 -53.01
N TYR A 8 -27.42 -12.40 -53.23
CA TYR A 8 -26.43 -11.36 -52.85
C TYR A 8 -26.74 -10.67 -51.52
N MET A 9 -27.98 -10.77 -51.06
CA MET A 9 -28.36 -10.20 -49.74
C MET A 9 -27.87 -11.02 -48.56
N ALA A 10 -27.82 -12.34 -48.67
CA ALA A 10 -27.40 -13.23 -47.58
C ALA A 10 -25.94 -13.02 -47.17
N PRO A 11 -24.95 -12.95 -48.11
CA PRO A 11 -23.55 -12.69 -47.69
C PRO A 11 -23.31 -11.27 -47.16
N ALA A 12 -24.06 -10.26 -47.64
CA ALA A 12 -23.95 -8.89 -47.15
C ALA A 12 -24.48 -8.74 -45.70
N ALA A 13 -25.57 -9.41 -45.36
CA ALA A 13 -26.14 -9.41 -44.00
C ALA A 13 -25.23 -10.13 -43.00
N VAL A 14 -24.56 -11.22 -43.41
CA VAL A 14 -23.60 -11.95 -42.60
C VAL A 14 -22.33 -11.11 -42.36
N ALA A 15 -21.85 -10.40 -43.41
CA ALA A 15 -20.69 -9.52 -43.27
C ALA A 15 -20.96 -8.31 -42.37
N LEU A 16 -22.17 -7.72 -42.42
CA LEU A 16 -22.57 -6.64 -41.49
C LEU A 16 -22.72 -7.15 -40.05
N GLY A 17 -23.25 -8.35 -39.84
CA GLY A 17 -23.45 -8.96 -38.52
C GLY A 17 -22.11 -9.29 -37.85
N LEU A 18 -21.10 -9.74 -38.59
CA LEU A 18 -19.77 -10.02 -38.09
C LEU A 18 -18.95 -8.74 -37.77
N GLY A 19 -19.18 -7.67 -38.51
CA GLY A 19 -18.54 -6.37 -38.28
C GLY A 19 -19.02 -5.65 -37.02
N LEU A 20 -20.29 -5.78 -36.67
CA LEU A 20 -20.87 -5.18 -35.48
C LEU A 20 -20.56 -5.98 -34.19
N GLY A 21 -20.35 -7.30 -34.30
CA GLY A 21 -19.95 -8.14 -33.15
C GLY A 21 -18.50 -7.96 -32.72
N ALA A 22 -17.60 -7.58 -33.63
CA ALA A 22 -16.18 -7.39 -33.30
C ALA A 22 -15.90 -6.05 -32.60
N ALA A 23 -16.73 -5.03 -32.80
CA ALA A 23 -16.56 -3.73 -32.13
C ALA A 23 -17.02 -3.77 -30.65
N SER A 24 -17.94 -4.67 -30.27
CA SER A 24 -18.43 -4.81 -28.89
C SER A 24 -17.43 -5.48 -27.96
N CYS A 25 -16.50 -6.30 -28.48
CA CYS A 25 -15.50 -6.97 -27.64
C CYS A 25 -14.25 -6.13 -27.38
N ALA A 26 -14.02 -5.06 -28.12
CA ALA A 26 -12.82 -4.22 -27.94
C ALA A 26 -12.97 -3.23 -26.78
N ASP A 27 -14.19 -2.71 -26.54
CA ASP A 27 -14.46 -1.81 -25.42
C ASP A 27 -14.44 -2.54 -24.07
N ASP A 28 -14.77 -3.83 -24.07
CA ASP A 28 -14.75 -4.66 -22.85
C ASP A 28 -13.32 -5.05 -22.43
N LEU A 29 -12.35 -4.96 -23.34
CA LEU A 29 -10.92 -5.19 -23.07
C LEU A 29 -10.20 -3.93 -22.54
N ASN A 30 -10.83 -2.77 -22.64
CA ASN A 30 -10.27 -1.49 -22.22
C ASN A 30 -10.81 -1.06 -20.84
N GLN A 31 -11.05 -2.02 -19.97
CA GLN A 31 -11.45 -1.77 -18.59
C GLN A 31 -10.26 -1.18 -17.82
N SER A 32 -10.51 -0.08 -17.11
CA SER A 32 -9.54 0.42 -16.13
C SER A 32 -9.25 -0.67 -15.11
N SER A 33 -7.99 -0.82 -14.73
CA SER A 33 -7.58 -1.79 -13.72
C SER A 33 -8.37 -1.55 -12.42
N ILE A 34 -8.99 -2.61 -11.90
CA ILE A 34 -9.69 -2.58 -10.61
C ILE A 34 -8.70 -2.53 -9.45
N ASP A 35 -7.44 -2.91 -9.69
CA ASP A 35 -6.37 -2.84 -8.72
C ASP A 35 -5.53 -1.57 -8.92
N PRO A 36 -5.62 -0.57 -8.02
CA PRO A 36 -4.80 0.64 -8.09
C PRO A 36 -3.28 0.36 -8.07
N GLN A 37 -2.87 -0.82 -7.63
CA GLN A 37 -1.45 -1.21 -7.62
C GLN A 37 -0.92 -1.57 -9.01
N THR A 38 -1.80 -1.94 -9.94
CA THR A 38 -1.45 -2.27 -11.33
C THR A 38 -1.65 -1.09 -12.28
N GLU A 39 -2.29 -0.03 -11.83
CA GLU A 39 -2.44 1.17 -12.64
C GLU A 39 -1.14 1.95 -12.74
N SER A 40 -0.88 2.37 -13.96
CA SER A 40 0.23 3.28 -14.28
C SER A 40 0.11 4.59 -13.50
N ALA A 41 1.18 5.37 -13.52
CA ALA A 41 1.32 6.70 -12.95
C ALA A 41 0.15 7.70 -13.19
N ALA A 42 -0.91 7.29 -13.89
CA ALA A 42 -2.07 8.12 -14.21
C ALA A 42 -3.08 8.30 -13.05
N ASN A 43 -3.01 7.50 -11.97
CA ASN A 43 -3.95 7.61 -10.85
C ASN A 43 -3.29 8.16 -9.57
N GLN A 44 -2.78 9.38 -9.66
CA GLN A 44 -2.16 10.06 -8.53
C GLN A 44 -3.09 10.17 -7.32
N ASP A 45 -4.37 10.47 -7.53
CA ASP A 45 -5.34 10.66 -6.44
C ASP A 45 -5.51 9.38 -5.62
N GLY A 46 -5.72 8.25 -6.27
CA GLY A 46 -5.88 6.96 -5.59
C GLY A 46 -4.62 6.52 -4.83
N TYR A 47 -3.43 6.79 -5.37
CA TYR A 47 -2.19 6.51 -4.65
C TYR A 47 -1.97 7.44 -3.46
N TYR A 48 -2.33 8.71 -3.60
CA TYR A 48 -2.25 9.67 -2.51
C TYR A 48 -3.21 9.30 -1.37
N ASP A 49 -4.46 8.98 -1.69
CA ASP A 49 -5.44 8.49 -0.72
C ASP A 49 -4.96 7.21 -0.01
N LYS A 50 -4.28 6.32 -0.75
CA LYS A 50 -3.67 5.12 -0.17
C LYS A 50 -2.61 5.47 0.87
N ILE A 51 -1.78 6.50 0.66
CA ILE A 51 -0.76 6.91 1.66
C ILE A 51 -1.41 7.24 3.00
N TYR A 52 -2.52 7.99 3.00
CA TYR A 52 -3.29 8.25 4.22
C TYR A 52 -3.96 6.99 4.77
N GLY A 53 -4.51 6.15 3.88
CA GLY A 53 -5.10 4.87 4.25
C GLY A 53 -4.15 3.94 4.99
N LEU A 54 -2.86 3.96 4.67
CA LEU A 54 -1.82 3.13 5.32
C LEU A 54 -1.66 3.36 6.83
N LEU A 55 -2.14 4.48 7.35
CA LEU A 55 -2.14 4.74 8.80
C LEU A 55 -3.09 3.78 9.54
N VAL A 56 -4.24 3.46 8.95
CA VAL A 56 -5.34 2.77 9.64
C VAL A 56 -5.81 1.49 8.94
N LEU A 57 -5.45 1.28 7.69
CA LEU A 57 -5.83 0.11 6.91
C LEU A 57 -4.67 -0.87 6.75
N SER A 58 -5.00 -2.14 6.58
CA SER A 58 -4.04 -3.22 6.28
C SER A 58 -4.32 -3.90 4.94
N GLY A 59 -5.15 -3.28 4.12
CA GLY A 59 -5.55 -3.72 2.79
C GLY A 59 -6.47 -2.69 2.15
N GLN A 60 -6.94 -2.94 0.93
CA GLN A 60 -7.73 -1.97 0.17
C GLN A 60 -9.13 -1.72 0.75
N GLN A 61 -9.75 -2.72 1.35
CA GLN A 61 -11.13 -2.67 1.83
C GLN A 61 -11.27 -2.73 3.34
N GLY A 62 -10.18 -2.62 4.08
CA GLY A 62 -10.17 -2.60 5.54
C GLY A 62 -9.65 -3.88 6.19
N ALA A 63 -9.94 -4.05 7.47
CA ALA A 63 -9.33 -5.07 8.32
C ALA A 63 -9.77 -6.52 8.03
N THR A 64 -10.84 -6.72 7.28
CA THR A 64 -11.42 -8.05 7.00
C THR A 64 -11.18 -8.53 5.58
N ASP A 65 -10.53 -7.71 4.75
CA ASP A 65 -10.26 -8.01 3.36
C ASP A 65 -8.82 -8.51 3.15
N LYS A 66 -8.43 -8.71 1.89
CA LYS A 66 -7.07 -9.14 1.54
C LYS A 66 -6.04 -8.16 2.09
N ALA A 67 -5.16 -8.67 2.93
CA ALA A 67 -4.04 -7.89 3.45
C ALA A 67 -3.07 -7.53 2.33
N ASP A 68 -2.50 -6.33 2.41
CA ASP A 68 -1.41 -5.87 1.55
C ASP A 68 -0.05 -6.47 1.95
N ILE A 69 0.05 -6.99 3.17
CA ILE A 69 1.16 -7.80 3.68
C ILE A 69 0.58 -9.14 4.14
N SER A 70 1.35 -10.22 4.05
CA SER A 70 0.94 -11.61 4.30
C SER A 70 0.65 -11.97 5.77
N ASP A 71 0.28 -11.00 6.60
CA ASP A 71 -0.07 -11.18 7.99
C ASP A 71 -1.58 -11.02 8.20
N ASP A 72 -2.07 -11.27 9.42
CA ASP A 72 -3.47 -11.10 9.79
C ASP A 72 -3.93 -9.65 9.55
N PRO A 73 -4.88 -9.41 8.61
CA PRO A 73 -5.30 -8.06 8.26
C PRO A 73 -5.95 -7.31 9.44
N GLY A 74 -6.64 -8.00 10.33
CA GLY A 74 -7.24 -7.40 11.53
C GLY A 74 -6.22 -6.94 12.56
N LYS A 75 -5.03 -7.53 12.56
CA LYS A 75 -3.96 -7.26 13.53
C LYS A 75 -2.82 -6.41 12.99
N ASN A 76 -2.78 -6.09 11.69
CA ASN A 76 -1.64 -5.47 11.03
C ASN A 76 -1.77 -3.99 10.61
N PRO A 77 -2.84 -3.22 10.92
CA PRO A 77 -2.83 -1.77 10.68
C PRO A 77 -1.72 -1.09 11.46
N PHE A 78 -1.08 -0.08 10.83
CA PHE A 78 0.05 0.63 11.43
C PHE A 78 -0.31 1.24 12.78
N PHE A 79 -1.38 2.03 12.86
CA PHE A 79 -1.79 2.71 14.09
C PHE A 79 -2.05 1.72 15.23
N ARG A 80 -2.72 0.60 14.94
CA ARG A 80 -2.97 -0.45 15.92
C ARG A 80 -1.68 -1.04 16.46
N ARG A 81 -0.75 -1.44 15.58
CA ARG A 81 0.51 -2.04 16.01
C ARG A 81 1.39 -1.07 16.78
N MET A 82 1.48 0.17 16.33
CA MET A 82 2.22 1.21 17.00
C MET A 82 1.67 1.49 18.40
N TRP A 83 0.37 1.72 18.51
CA TRP A 83 -0.28 2.01 19.77
C TRP A 83 -0.16 0.85 20.77
N GLU A 84 -0.47 -0.38 20.36
CA GLU A 84 -0.42 -1.55 21.26
C GLU A 84 0.99 -1.80 21.81
N GLN A 85 2.03 -1.56 21.04
CA GLN A 85 3.41 -1.75 21.50
C GLN A 85 3.91 -0.62 22.41
N GLN A 86 3.28 0.53 22.40
CA GLN A 86 3.59 1.63 23.32
C GLN A 86 2.77 1.52 24.62
N GLU A 87 1.50 1.17 24.54
CA GLU A 87 0.60 1.22 25.68
C GLU A 87 0.59 -0.06 26.52
N PHE A 88 0.65 -1.24 25.93
CA PHE A 88 0.59 -2.49 26.69
C PHE A 88 1.78 -2.74 27.64
N PRO A 89 2.99 -2.26 27.38
CA PRO A 89 4.08 -2.32 28.35
C PRO A 89 3.95 -1.33 29.52
N THR A 90 2.86 -0.57 29.58
CA THR A 90 2.60 0.39 30.66
C THR A 90 1.56 -0.15 31.63
N ASP A 91 1.27 0.62 32.69
CA ASP A 91 0.20 0.35 33.65
C ASP A 91 -1.14 1.02 33.28
N GLU A 92 -1.21 1.69 32.11
CA GLU A 92 -2.39 2.47 31.71
C GLU A 92 -3.49 1.60 31.11
N CYS A 93 -3.17 0.44 30.52
CA CYS A 93 -4.16 -0.44 29.92
C CYS A 93 -3.86 -1.93 30.08
N LEU A 94 -4.91 -2.73 30.05
CA LEU A 94 -4.85 -4.19 30.05
C LEU A 94 -5.61 -4.74 28.83
N TRP A 95 -5.02 -5.73 28.19
CA TRP A 95 -5.69 -6.49 27.15
C TRP A 95 -6.76 -7.42 27.75
N ALA A 96 -8.01 -7.24 27.36
CA ALA A 96 -9.13 -7.98 27.95
C ALA A 96 -9.11 -9.48 27.62
N TRP A 97 -8.61 -9.85 26.43
CA TRP A 97 -8.54 -11.25 25.97
C TRP A 97 -7.16 -11.85 26.27
N GLN A 98 -6.94 -12.25 27.51
CA GLN A 98 -5.66 -12.74 28.01
C GLN A 98 -5.10 -13.97 27.27
N ASN A 99 -5.95 -14.70 26.52
CA ASN A 99 -5.55 -15.87 25.73
C ASN A 99 -5.23 -15.54 24.27
N ASP A 100 -5.30 -14.29 23.84
CA ASP A 100 -4.97 -13.90 22.47
C ASP A 100 -3.44 -13.92 22.29
N PRO A 101 -2.90 -14.78 21.40
CA PRO A 101 -1.45 -14.93 21.25
C PRO A 101 -0.75 -13.60 20.91
N GLY A 102 0.36 -13.33 21.56
CA GLY A 102 1.22 -12.18 21.33
C GLY A 102 0.91 -10.96 22.20
N GLN A 103 -0.29 -10.81 22.76
CA GLN A 103 -0.64 -9.66 23.60
C GLN A 103 -0.10 -9.80 25.04
N PRO A 104 -0.22 -10.95 25.71
CA PRO A 104 0.27 -11.12 27.08
C PRO A 104 1.78 -10.87 27.23
N GLU A 105 2.55 -11.13 26.19
CA GLU A 105 3.99 -10.90 26.20
C GLU A 105 4.36 -9.42 26.36
N PHE A 106 3.54 -8.50 25.82
CA PHE A 106 3.75 -7.06 26.04
C PHE A 106 3.47 -6.67 27.49
N LEU A 107 2.39 -7.19 28.08
CA LEU A 107 2.05 -6.92 29.47
C LEU A 107 3.12 -7.43 30.46
N ASN A 108 3.80 -8.50 30.10
CA ASN A 108 4.80 -9.16 30.95
C ASN A 108 6.25 -8.84 30.57
N PHE A 109 6.48 -7.91 29.65
CA PHE A 109 7.82 -7.58 29.10
C PHE A 109 8.57 -8.80 28.52
N GLY A 110 7.81 -9.78 28.01
CA GLY A 110 8.33 -11.06 27.53
C GLY A 110 8.59 -11.13 26.03
N TRP A 111 8.55 -10.01 25.32
CA TRP A 111 8.78 -10.01 23.87
C TRP A 111 10.27 -10.00 23.52
N GLY A 112 10.58 -10.49 22.32
CA GLY A 112 11.92 -10.48 21.74
C GLY A 112 11.86 -10.19 20.23
N SER A 113 13.01 -10.24 19.56
CA SER A 113 13.14 -9.94 18.12
C SER A 113 12.28 -10.83 17.20
N GLN A 114 11.86 -11.99 17.67
CA GLN A 114 11.00 -12.93 16.94
C GLN A 114 9.51 -12.81 17.29
N HIS A 115 9.17 -11.87 18.16
CA HIS A 115 7.80 -11.68 18.58
C HIS A 115 6.90 -11.28 17.40
N LEU A 116 5.71 -11.91 17.30
CA LEU A 116 4.81 -11.77 16.16
C LEU A 116 4.48 -10.30 15.84
N PHE A 117 4.06 -9.53 16.84
CA PHE A 117 3.61 -8.16 16.62
C PHE A 117 4.75 -7.17 16.42
N THR A 118 5.92 -7.41 17.01
CA THR A 118 7.14 -6.65 16.73
C THR A 118 7.54 -6.81 15.27
N ARG A 119 7.50 -8.05 14.73
CA ARG A 119 7.74 -8.32 13.32
C ARG A 119 6.66 -7.68 12.42
N MET A 120 5.38 -7.75 12.82
CA MET A 120 4.30 -7.11 12.08
C MET A 120 4.50 -5.59 11.97
N LEU A 121 4.85 -4.92 13.07
CA LEU A 121 5.15 -3.48 13.04
C LEU A 121 6.33 -3.17 12.14
N TYR A 122 7.43 -3.92 12.26
CA TYR A 122 8.61 -3.76 11.42
C TYR A 122 8.26 -3.85 9.92
N ASN A 123 7.54 -4.90 9.54
CA ASN A 123 7.11 -5.12 8.15
C ASN A 123 6.16 -4.02 7.68
N ARG A 124 5.22 -3.60 8.54
CA ARG A 124 4.26 -2.54 8.23
C ARG A 124 4.94 -1.20 7.98
N ILE A 125 5.88 -0.80 8.81
CA ILE A 125 6.65 0.42 8.61
C ILE A 125 7.43 0.35 7.29
N GLY A 126 8.14 -0.75 7.04
CA GLY A 126 8.90 -0.93 5.80
C GLY A 126 8.04 -0.89 4.55
N TYR A 127 6.86 -1.53 4.58
CA TYR A 127 5.88 -1.46 3.50
C TYR A 127 5.38 -0.02 3.26
N ASN A 128 5.03 0.70 4.32
CA ASN A 128 4.54 2.06 4.22
C ASN A 128 5.59 3.01 3.63
N ILE A 129 6.88 2.87 4.02
CA ILE A 129 8.00 3.58 3.41
C ILE A 129 8.12 3.26 1.91
N THR A 130 7.96 1.99 1.54
CA THR A 130 8.01 1.59 0.12
C THR A 130 6.91 2.25 -0.69
N GLN A 131 5.69 2.38 -0.15
CA GLN A 131 4.60 3.09 -0.82
C GLN A 131 4.87 4.61 -0.93
N CYS A 132 5.48 5.21 0.09
CA CYS A 132 5.93 6.61 0.01
C CYS A 132 7.00 6.81 -1.07
N ASN A 133 7.98 5.92 -1.17
CA ASN A 133 9.01 5.97 -2.20
C ASN A 133 8.40 5.81 -3.60
N PHE A 134 7.47 4.85 -3.76
CA PHE A 134 6.74 4.66 -5.01
C PHE A 134 6.05 5.96 -5.45
N PHE A 135 5.24 6.55 -4.58
CA PHE A 135 4.53 7.79 -4.88
C PHE A 135 5.50 8.92 -5.27
N HIS A 136 6.48 9.16 -4.41
CA HIS A 136 7.45 10.23 -4.62
C HIS A 136 8.20 10.08 -5.95
N ASP A 137 8.71 8.90 -6.26
CA ASP A 137 9.49 8.67 -7.48
C ASP A 137 8.67 8.78 -8.76
N HIS A 138 7.35 8.49 -8.70
CA HIS A 138 6.47 8.61 -9.86
C HIS A 138 5.99 10.04 -10.12
N TYR A 139 5.90 10.87 -9.09
CA TYR A 139 5.23 12.17 -9.19
C TYR A 139 6.12 13.38 -8.87
N LYS A 140 7.34 13.19 -8.40
CA LYS A 140 8.27 14.27 -8.00
C LYS A 140 8.63 15.26 -9.13
N ASP A 141 8.58 14.81 -10.39
CA ASP A 141 8.94 15.61 -11.54
C ASP A 141 7.75 16.43 -12.11
N LEU A 142 6.55 16.25 -11.58
CA LEU A 142 5.39 17.07 -11.91
C LEU A 142 5.52 18.44 -11.25
N THR A 143 5.22 19.50 -12.03
CA THR A 143 5.47 20.90 -11.62
C THR A 143 4.23 21.65 -11.14
N ASP A 144 3.06 21.02 -11.21
CA ASP A 144 1.84 21.63 -10.70
C ASP A 144 1.84 21.67 -9.18
N GLU A 145 1.16 22.68 -8.61
CA GLU A 145 1.13 22.95 -7.17
C GLU A 145 0.58 21.78 -6.36
N VAL A 146 -0.42 21.07 -6.88
CA VAL A 146 -1.05 19.95 -6.20
C VAL A 146 -0.07 18.79 -6.08
N SER A 147 0.60 18.41 -7.17
CA SER A 147 1.60 17.33 -7.18
C SER A 147 2.78 17.65 -6.26
N GLN A 148 3.27 18.89 -6.27
CA GLN A 148 4.37 19.32 -5.40
C GLN A 148 3.99 19.27 -3.92
N THR A 149 2.78 19.72 -3.57
CA THR A 149 2.27 19.66 -2.20
C THR A 149 2.14 18.22 -1.73
N ARG A 150 1.55 17.35 -2.54
CA ARG A 150 1.42 15.91 -2.24
C ARG A 150 2.77 15.21 -2.06
N CYS A 151 3.74 15.53 -2.92
CA CYS A 151 5.10 14.99 -2.77
C CYS A 151 5.76 15.44 -1.46
N ALA A 152 5.55 16.68 -1.04
CA ALA A 152 6.05 17.18 0.24
C ALA A 152 5.39 16.45 1.43
N GLU A 153 4.09 16.24 1.41
CA GLU A 153 3.37 15.50 2.44
C GLU A 153 3.79 14.02 2.49
N VAL A 154 3.97 13.37 1.35
CA VAL A 154 4.45 11.98 1.29
C VAL A 154 5.89 11.85 1.83
N ARG A 155 6.75 12.84 1.59
CA ARG A 155 8.07 12.90 2.23
C ARG A 155 7.96 13.04 3.74
N PHE A 156 7.02 13.84 4.24
CA PHE A 156 6.74 13.93 5.68
C PHE A 156 6.30 12.58 6.25
N PHE A 157 5.36 11.86 5.60
CA PHE A 157 4.96 10.52 6.04
C PHE A 157 6.15 9.54 6.05
N ARG A 158 7.02 9.59 5.05
CA ARG A 158 8.22 8.78 5.00
C ARG A 158 9.15 9.05 6.19
N ALA A 159 9.40 10.33 6.49
CA ALA A 159 10.21 10.73 7.64
C ALA A 159 9.57 10.27 8.96
N MET A 160 8.25 10.42 9.12
CA MET A 160 7.50 9.91 10.27
C MET A 160 7.66 8.40 10.44
N TYR A 161 7.56 7.60 9.38
CA TYR A 161 7.77 6.15 9.46
C TYR A 161 9.22 5.80 9.84
N TYR A 162 10.20 6.55 9.35
CA TYR A 162 11.59 6.38 9.78
C TYR A 162 11.80 6.79 11.24
N GLN A 163 11.09 7.79 11.74
CA GLN A 163 11.08 8.13 13.17
C GLN A 163 10.60 6.94 14.00
N TYR A 164 9.55 6.24 13.57
CA TYR A 164 9.10 5.03 14.27
C TYR A 164 10.10 3.88 14.18
N PHE A 165 10.84 3.72 13.07
CA PHE A 165 11.97 2.79 13.06
C PHE A 165 13.05 3.16 14.08
N LEU A 166 13.35 4.44 14.20
CA LEU A 166 14.31 4.93 15.20
C LEU A 166 13.85 4.63 16.62
N ASP A 167 12.60 4.95 16.94
CA ASP A 167 12.05 4.81 18.29
C ASP A 167 11.91 3.34 18.73
N PHE A 168 11.38 2.48 17.85
CA PHE A 168 11.12 1.08 18.19
C PHE A 168 12.34 0.17 18.04
N PHE A 169 13.24 0.47 17.08
CA PHE A 169 14.31 -0.47 16.69
C PHE A 169 15.73 0.12 16.77
N GLY A 170 15.88 1.44 16.90
CA GLY A 170 17.18 2.11 16.95
C GLY A 170 17.98 2.08 15.65
N ARG A 171 17.42 1.53 14.59
CA ARG A 171 18.00 1.40 13.25
C ARG A 171 16.91 1.10 12.22
N ALA A 172 17.22 1.27 10.94
CA ALA A 172 16.26 0.98 9.87
C ALA A 172 16.92 0.30 8.67
N PRO A 173 16.15 -0.46 7.86
CA PRO A 173 16.49 -0.77 6.48
C PRO A 173 16.23 0.48 5.65
N PHE A 174 17.27 1.23 5.33
CA PHE A 174 17.16 2.52 4.68
C PHE A 174 17.05 2.41 3.16
N LYS A 175 16.03 3.06 2.63
CA LYS A 175 15.80 3.22 1.19
C LYS A 175 14.88 4.42 0.94
N ASP A 176 15.31 5.37 0.16
CA ASP A 176 14.57 6.59 -0.17
C ASP A 176 14.08 6.66 -1.63
N THR A 177 14.29 5.57 -2.38
CA THR A 177 13.91 5.40 -3.77
C THR A 177 13.15 4.10 -3.99
N PHE A 178 12.30 4.04 -5.01
CA PHE A 178 11.57 2.85 -5.41
C PHE A 178 12.32 2.09 -6.51
N ASN A 179 13.10 1.06 -6.13
CA ASN A 179 13.83 0.18 -7.03
C ASN A 179 14.00 -1.22 -6.40
N ASP A 180 14.58 -2.18 -7.12
CA ASP A 180 14.78 -3.57 -6.68
C ASP A 180 16.05 -3.79 -5.84
N GLU A 181 16.82 -2.74 -5.55
CA GLU A 181 18.01 -2.87 -4.71
C GLU A 181 17.62 -3.17 -3.26
N LYS A 182 18.43 -3.98 -2.61
CA LYS A 182 18.24 -4.24 -1.17
C LYS A 182 18.53 -2.98 -0.35
N PRO A 183 17.68 -2.67 0.64
CA PRO A 183 17.94 -1.54 1.55
C PRO A 183 19.25 -1.77 2.31
N LYS A 184 19.96 -0.69 2.61
CA LYS A 184 21.14 -0.70 3.47
C LYS A 184 20.71 -0.44 4.91
N GLU A 185 21.41 -1.03 5.88
CA GLU A 185 21.19 -0.66 7.27
C GLU A 185 21.67 0.75 7.52
N ILE A 186 20.86 1.57 8.18
CA ILE A 186 21.21 2.88 8.73
C ILE A 186 21.09 2.87 10.25
N LEU A 187 22.09 3.42 10.93
CA LEU A 187 22.12 3.48 12.39
C LEU A 187 21.47 4.76 12.92
N ALA A 188 21.18 4.77 14.22
CA ALA A 188 20.40 5.82 14.86
C ALA A 188 20.83 7.26 14.54
N ASN A 189 22.11 7.58 14.63
CA ASN A 189 22.58 8.95 14.41
C ASN A 189 22.38 9.41 12.95
N ASP A 190 22.71 8.55 12.00
CA ASP A 190 22.56 8.86 10.58
C ASP A 190 21.06 8.90 10.19
N LEU A 191 20.27 8.02 10.80
CA LEU A 191 18.81 7.99 10.61
C LEU A 191 18.16 9.26 11.16
N PHE A 192 18.54 9.70 12.35
CA PHE A 192 18.09 10.97 12.94
C PHE A 192 18.44 12.15 12.03
N THR A 193 19.68 12.21 11.54
CA THR A 193 20.12 13.26 10.62
C THR A 193 19.27 13.28 9.32
N TYR A 194 18.92 12.12 8.79
CA TYR A 194 18.04 12.01 7.62
C TYR A 194 16.62 12.50 7.89
N ILE A 195 16.08 12.22 9.09
CA ILE A 195 14.71 12.63 9.47
C ILE A 195 14.61 14.15 9.61
N GLU A 196 15.64 14.78 10.16
CA GLU A 196 15.68 16.24 10.41
C GLU A 196 15.96 17.07 9.14
N GLY A 197 16.57 16.52 8.10
CA GLY A 197 17.02 17.22 6.89
C GLY A 197 16.22 17.01 5.65
#